data_2aae7d8b23250d9e3c60ea95bd6a2f10
#
_entry.id   2aae7d8b23250d9e3c60ea95bd6a2f10
#
_cell.length_a   1.000
_cell.length_b   1.000
_cell.length_c   1.000
_cell.angle_alpha   90.00
_cell.angle_beta   90.00
_cell.angle_gamma   90.00
#
_symmetry.space_group_name_H-M   'P 1'
#
loop_
_entity.id
_entity.type
_entity.pdbx_description
1 polymer ?
#
loop_
_entity_poly.entity_id
_entity_poly.type
_entity_poly.pdbx_seq_one_letter_code
_entity_poly.pdbx_strand_id
1 'polypeptide(L)'
;MKNINLRLYLVTDENCMPPGRDLFHAVEEALQAGVTLVQYREKNGLGRSMLEKAIALRRLCHRYNVPLLVNDRLDIALLSGADGVHLGQDDIPVAEARRLADLFASNNAAACQPDRETVAERASVHRMEAATMSQTEKPVLQTERHFIIGATAHNVQEALAAEAAGADYLGCGAVFATNTKKDTVPLGLEGLRAIRKAVHIPIVGIAGITPKNYQQVLAAGADGAAVVSGILGADNITETVAAFLTGI
;
A
#
# COMPACT_ATOMS: atom_id res chain seq x y z
N MET A 1 -14.35 -0.85 10.86
CA MET A 1 -13.01 -0.69 10.30
C MET A 1 -12.44 -2.05 10.00
N LYS A 2 -12.01 -2.36 8.77
CA LYS A 2 -11.24 -3.60 8.51
C LYS A 2 -9.88 -3.44 9.17
N ASN A 3 -9.46 -4.43 9.96
CA ASN A 3 -8.13 -4.43 10.58
C ASN A 3 -7.07 -4.54 9.48
N ILE A 4 -6.38 -3.43 9.18
CA ILE A 4 -5.19 -3.44 8.33
C ILE A 4 -4.05 -4.02 9.17
N ASN A 5 -3.43 -5.09 8.70
CA ASN A 5 -2.25 -5.63 9.38
C ASN A 5 -1.01 -4.83 8.97
N LEU A 6 -0.57 -3.95 9.84
CA LEU A 6 0.56 -3.05 9.64
C LEU A 6 1.90 -3.58 10.21
N ARG A 7 1.92 -4.81 10.72
CA ARG A 7 3.05 -5.36 11.47
C ARG A 7 4.39 -5.22 10.73
N LEU A 8 4.45 -5.61 9.46
CA LEU A 8 5.62 -5.43 8.62
C LEU A 8 5.20 -4.98 7.22
N TYR A 9 5.49 -3.74 6.92
CA TYR A 9 5.05 -3.03 5.75
C TYR A 9 6.23 -2.80 4.79
N LEU A 10 6.24 -3.47 3.64
CA LEU A 10 7.25 -3.28 2.60
C LEU A 10 6.89 -2.08 1.72
N VAL A 11 7.79 -1.12 1.60
CA VAL A 11 7.70 -0.04 0.60
C VAL A 11 8.73 -0.28 -0.48
N THR A 12 8.31 -0.36 -1.76
CA THR A 12 9.23 -0.62 -2.85
C THR A 12 10.02 0.63 -3.25
N ASP A 13 11.28 0.43 -3.61
CA ASP A 13 12.14 1.41 -4.29
C ASP A 13 13.24 0.65 -5.02
N GLU A 14 13.16 0.59 -6.35
CA GLU A 14 14.13 -0.14 -7.18
C GLU A 14 15.57 0.39 -7.00
N ASN A 15 15.75 1.68 -6.63
CA ASN A 15 17.06 2.25 -6.38
C ASN A 15 17.75 1.69 -5.11
N CYS A 16 17.01 1.02 -4.24
CA CYS A 16 17.56 0.37 -3.04
C CYS A 16 17.94 -1.08 -3.26
N MET A 17 17.68 -1.62 -4.45
CA MET A 17 17.91 -3.02 -4.77
C MET A 17 19.32 -3.27 -5.30
N PRO A 18 19.93 -4.42 -5.02
CA PRO A 18 21.17 -4.83 -5.66
C PRO A 18 21.00 -4.90 -7.20
N PRO A 19 22.06 -4.58 -7.96
CA PRO A 19 22.01 -4.67 -9.42
C PRO A 19 21.58 -6.06 -9.90
N GLY A 20 20.64 -6.09 -10.85
CA GLY A 20 20.15 -7.34 -11.46
C GLY A 20 19.06 -8.07 -10.66
N ARG A 21 18.67 -7.58 -9.48
CA ARG A 21 17.53 -8.14 -8.73
C ARG A 21 16.22 -7.68 -9.37
N ASP A 22 15.33 -8.61 -9.65
CA ASP A 22 13.99 -8.34 -10.17
C ASP A 22 13.04 -7.91 -9.05
N LEU A 23 12.26 -6.85 -9.28
CA LEU A 23 11.33 -6.29 -8.28
C LEU A 23 10.23 -7.29 -7.91
N PHE A 24 9.64 -7.98 -8.89
CA PHE A 24 8.52 -8.89 -8.64
C PHE A 24 8.98 -10.10 -7.84
N HIS A 25 10.17 -10.63 -8.18
CA HIS A 25 10.78 -11.73 -7.43
C HIS A 25 11.09 -11.32 -5.97
N ALA A 26 11.70 -10.15 -5.77
CA ALA A 26 12.01 -9.64 -4.43
C ALA A 26 10.75 -9.40 -3.57
N VAL A 27 9.68 -8.89 -4.18
CA VAL A 27 8.39 -8.71 -3.50
C VAL A 27 7.76 -10.07 -3.18
N GLU A 28 7.83 -11.04 -4.08
CA GLU A 28 7.31 -12.40 -3.85
C GLU A 28 8.03 -13.11 -2.70
N GLU A 29 9.38 -13.04 -2.65
CA GLU A 29 10.16 -13.53 -1.50
C GLU A 29 9.71 -12.89 -0.17
N ALA A 30 9.54 -11.57 -0.16
CA ALA A 30 9.10 -10.85 1.03
C ALA A 30 7.67 -11.25 1.48
N LEU A 31 6.76 -11.48 0.52
CA LEU A 31 5.40 -11.97 0.79
C LEU A 31 5.40 -13.37 1.37
N GLN A 32 6.20 -14.29 0.79
CA GLN A 32 6.37 -15.65 1.29
C GLN A 32 6.95 -15.67 2.71
N ALA A 33 7.85 -14.74 3.02
CA ALA A 33 8.47 -14.61 4.32
C ALA A 33 7.57 -13.96 5.39
N GLY A 34 6.44 -13.33 5.02
CA GLY A 34 5.44 -12.84 5.97
C GLY A 34 5.27 -11.32 6.05
N VAL A 35 5.65 -10.57 5.02
CA VAL A 35 5.26 -9.16 4.88
C VAL A 35 3.73 -9.06 4.84
N THR A 36 3.17 -8.09 5.54
CA THR A 36 1.72 -7.97 5.79
C THR A 36 1.03 -6.86 5.00
N LEU A 37 1.80 -5.95 4.41
CA LEU A 37 1.35 -4.86 3.55
C LEU A 37 2.46 -4.51 2.56
N VAL A 38 2.11 -4.18 1.33
CA VAL A 38 3.06 -3.71 0.31
C VAL A 38 2.63 -2.35 -0.21
N GLN A 39 3.59 -1.44 -0.38
CA GLN A 39 3.39 -0.17 -1.09
C GLN A 39 4.27 -0.14 -2.34
N TYR A 40 3.65 -0.01 -3.49
CA TYR A 40 4.36 0.26 -4.72
C TYR A 40 4.76 1.74 -4.80
N ARG A 41 6.07 2.00 -4.76
CA ARG A 41 6.63 3.34 -4.86
C ARG A 41 7.62 3.42 -6.01
N GLU A 42 7.32 4.30 -6.97
CA GLU A 42 8.19 4.67 -8.09
C GLU A 42 8.09 6.18 -8.31
N LYS A 43 9.20 6.91 -8.09
CA LYS A 43 9.19 8.39 -8.14
C LYS A 43 9.31 8.97 -9.55
N ASN A 44 9.92 8.24 -10.48
CA ASN A 44 10.26 8.75 -11.82
C ASN A 44 9.59 7.95 -12.94
N GLY A 45 8.58 7.13 -12.62
CA GLY A 45 7.90 6.28 -13.59
C GLY A 45 6.94 7.05 -14.49
N LEU A 46 6.84 6.61 -15.75
CA LEU A 46 5.80 7.07 -16.66
C LEU A 46 4.46 6.42 -16.30
N GLY A 47 3.36 7.17 -16.39
CA GLY A 47 2.04 6.72 -15.93
C GLY A 47 1.60 5.35 -16.47
N ARG A 48 1.85 5.05 -17.76
CA ARG A 48 1.54 3.74 -18.35
C ARG A 48 2.35 2.61 -17.71
N SER A 49 3.66 2.76 -17.60
CA SER A 49 4.54 1.77 -16.98
C SER A 49 4.20 1.55 -15.51
N MET A 50 3.93 2.64 -14.77
CA MET A 50 3.48 2.55 -13.38
C MET A 50 2.17 1.78 -13.24
N LEU A 51 1.20 2.02 -14.13
CA LEU A 51 -0.07 1.31 -14.11
C LEU A 51 0.10 -0.18 -14.38
N GLU A 52 0.90 -0.54 -15.39
CA GLU A 52 1.19 -1.95 -15.72
C GLU A 52 1.87 -2.67 -14.55
N LYS A 53 2.91 -2.06 -13.95
CA LYS A 53 3.59 -2.60 -12.75
C LYS A 53 2.62 -2.71 -11.55
N ALA A 54 1.80 -1.68 -11.29
CA ALA A 54 0.84 -1.70 -10.19
C ALA A 54 -0.19 -2.83 -10.33
N ILE A 55 -0.72 -3.05 -11.56
CA ILE A 55 -1.63 -4.17 -11.84
C ILE A 55 -0.94 -5.52 -11.56
N ALA A 56 0.29 -5.68 -12.02
CA ALA A 56 1.05 -6.94 -11.84
C ALA A 56 1.37 -7.18 -10.36
N LEU A 57 1.84 -6.15 -9.62
CA LEU A 57 2.11 -6.23 -8.18
C LEU A 57 0.84 -6.51 -7.37
N ARG A 58 -0.30 -5.90 -7.72
CA ARG A 58 -1.58 -6.21 -7.07
C ARG A 58 -1.94 -7.68 -7.22
N ARG A 59 -1.85 -8.23 -8.45
CA ARG A 59 -2.12 -9.66 -8.68
C ARG A 59 -1.19 -10.55 -7.85
N LEU A 60 0.08 -10.17 -7.77
CA LEU A 60 1.07 -10.87 -6.95
C LEU A 60 0.67 -10.83 -5.46
N CYS A 61 0.46 -9.64 -4.89
CA CYS A 61 0.12 -9.47 -3.47
C CYS A 61 -1.18 -10.21 -3.10
N HIS A 62 -2.20 -10.15 -3.96
CA HIS A 62 -3.48 -10.81 -3.71
C HIS A 62 -3.38 -12.34 -3.68
N ARG A 63 -2.41 -12.97 -4.38
CA ARG A 63 -2.15 -14.42 -4.24
C ARG A 63 -1.76 -14.82 -2.82
N TYR A 64 -1.15 -13.89 -2.07
CA TYR A 64 -0.74 -14.07 -0.68
C TYR A 64 -1.71 -13.44 0.32
N ASN A 65 -2.87 -12.94 -0.13
CA ASN A 65 -3.85 -12.21 0.68
C ASN A 65 -3.27 -10.97 1.37
N VAL A 66 -2.26 -10.34 0.78
CA VAL A 66 -1.62 -9.10 1.25
C VAL A 66 -2.14 -7.93 0.42
N PRO A 67 -2.62 -6.82 1.03
CA PRO A 67 -3.05 -5.66 0.29
C PRO A 67 -1.87 -4.93 -0.36
N LEU A 68 -2.15 -4.30 -1.53
CA LEU A 68 -1.24 -3.39 -2.22
C LEU A 68 -1.75 -1.95 -2.11
N LEU A 69 -0.89 -1.05 -1.66
CA LEU A 69 -1.10 0.39 -1.78
C LEU A 69 -0.19 0.97 -2.87
N VAL A 70 -0.59 2.10 -3.44
CA VAL A 70 0.26 2.89 -4.36
C VAL A 70 0.71 4.16 -3.65
N ASN A 71 1.97 4.54 -3.83
CA ASN A 71 2.52 5.75 -3.26
C ASN A 71 2.14 6.98 -4.10
N ASP A 72 1.64 8.07 -3.50
CA ASP A 72 1.32 9.39 -4.05
C ASP A 72 0.23 9.40 -5.15
N ARG A 73 0.19 8.43 -6.03
CA ARG A 73 -0.59 8.40 -7.26
C ARG A 73 -1.95 7.72 -7.07
N LEU A 74 -2.94 8.52 -6.62
CA LEU A 74 -4.34 8.06 -6.45
C LEU A 74 -4.95 7.53 -7.76
N ASP A 75 -4.65 8.18 -8.90
CA ASP A 75 -5.10 7.75 -10.21
C ASP A 75 -4.61 6.33 -10.56
N ILE A 76 -3.33 6.04 -10.32
CA ILE A 76 -2.75 4.70 -10.52
C ILE A 76 -3.36 3.69 -9.54
N ALA A 77 -3.59 4.07 -8.28
CA ALA A 77 -4.21 3.20 -7.29
C ALA A 77 -5.62 2.78 -7.72
N LEU A 78 -6.46 3.73 -8.12
CA LEU A 78 -7.83 3.47 -8.57
C LEU A 78 -7.87 2.64 -9.87
N LEU A 79 -7.07 3.02 -10.88
CA LEU A 79 -7.06 2.35 -12.19
C LEU A 79 -6.46 0.94 -12.14
N SER A 80 -5.46 0.69 -11.28
CA SER A 80 -4.88 -0.65 -11.09
C SER A 80 -5.77 -1.57 -10.25
N GLY A 81 -6.76 -1.01 -9.55
CA GLY A 81 -7.57 -1.72 -8.56
C GLY A 81 -6.77 -2.09 -7.31
N ALA A 82 -5.73 -1.33 -6.97
CA ALA A 82 -5.01 -1.47 -5.71
C ALA A 82 -5.95 -1.28 -4.51
N ASP A 83 -5.55 -1.79 -3.36
CA ASP A 83 -6.38 -1.73 -2.14
C ASP A 83 -6.40 -0.34 -1.50
N GLY A 84 -5.50 0.57 -1.94
CA GLY A 84 -5.46 1.94 -1.45
C GLY A 84 -4.27 2.75 -1.95
N VAL A 85 -4.08 3.91 -1.32
CA VAL A 85 -3.03 4.88 -1.61
C VAL A 85 -2.34 5.33 -0.31
N HIS A 86 -1.06 5.68 -0.38
CA HIS A 86 -0.35 6.38 0.69
C HIS A 86 0.09 7.76 0.21
N LEU A 87 -0.28 8.80 0.94
CA LEU A 87 -0.10 10.20 0.58
C LEU A 87 0.91 10.91 1.49
N GLY A 88 1.81 11.67 0.90
CA GLY A 88 2.68 12.61 1.59
C GLY A 88 2.00 13.96 1.83
N GLN A 89 2.74 14.90 2.44
CA GLN A 89 2.21 16.23 2.78
C GLN A 89 1.99 17.13 1.54
N ASP A 90 2.74 16.87 0.47
CA ASP A 90 2.67 17.66 -0.78
C ASP A 90 1.78 17.01 -1.85
N ASP A 91 1.14 15.87 -1.52
CA ASP A 91 0.26 15.15 -2.42
C ASP A 91 -1.19 15.64 -2.34
N ILE A 92 -2.11 14.97 -3.04
CA ILE A 92 -3.54 15.25 -2.96
C ILE A 92 -4.00 15.16 -1.50
N PRO A 93 -4.74 16.16 -0.97
CA PRO A 93 -5.24 16.11 0.40
C PRO A 93 -6.06 14.85 0.69
N VAL A 94 -5.87 14.26 1.88
CA VAL A 94 -6.55 13.02 2.31
C VAL A 94 -8.06 13.09 2.12
N ALA A 95 -8.70 14.22 2.47
CA ALA A 95 -10.15 14.41 2.32
C ALA A 95 -10.59 14.34 0.84
N GLU A 96 -9.81 14.91 -0.07
CA GLU A 96 -10.11 14.86 -1.51
C GLU A 96 -9.89 13.45 -2.07
N ALA A 97 -8.83 12.77 -1.63
CA ALA A 97 -8.58 11.39 -2.00
C ALA A 97 -9.72 10.46 -1.54
N ARG A 98 -10.22 10.65 -0.31
CA ARG A 98 -11.39 9.92 0.22
C ARG A 98 -12.62 10.17 -0.64
N ARG A 99 -12.94 11.44 -0.91
CA ARG A 99 -14.09 11.82 -1.75
C ARG A 99 -14.02 11.18 -3.15
N LEU A 100 -12.85 11.18 -3.77
CA LEU A 100 -12.67 10.58 -5.10
C LEU A 100 -12.77 9.05 -5.06
N ALA A 101 -12.21 8.40 -4.05
CA ALA A 101 -12.31 6.94 -3.87
C ALA A 101 -13.78 6.50 -3.68
N ASP A 102 -14.55 7.22 -2.88
CA ASP A 102 -15.96 6.94 -2.62
C ASP A 102 -16.81 7.14 -3.90
N LEU A 103 -16.55 8.20 -4.66
CA LEU A 103 -17.20 8.42 -5.97
C LEU A 103 -16.87 7.32 -6.97
N PHE A 104 -15.61 6.90 -7.03
CA PHE A 104 -15.16 5.81 -7.92
C PHE A 104 -15.84 4.48 -7.55
N ALA A 105 -15.93 4.16 -6.26
CA ALA A 105 -16.61 2.97 -5.77
C ALA A 105 -18.11 2.99 -6.10
N SER A 106 -18.78 4.13 -5.90
CA SER A 106 -20.21 4.31 -6.17
C SER A 106 -20.54 4.15 -7.66
N ASN A 107 -19.74 4.74 -8.54
CA ASN A 107 -19.91 4.63 -9.99
C ASN A 107 -19.70 3.21 -10.50
N ASN A 108 -18.71 2.49 -9.96
CA ASN A 108 -18.48 1.09 -10.34
C ASN A 108 -19.60 0.17 -9.84
N ALA A 109 -20.16 0.44 -8.66
CA ALA A 109 -21.32 -0.30 -8.15
C ALA A 109 -22.58 -0.07 -9.01
N ALA A 110 -22.80 1.16 -9.49
CA ALA A 110 -23.91 1.50 -10.38
C ALA A 110 -23.77 0.85 -11.77
N ALA A 111 -22.54 0.81 -12.31
CA ALA A 111 -22.26 0.16 -13.60
C ALA A 111 -22.44 -1.38 -13.57
N CYS A 112 -22.50 -1.98 -12.39
CA CYS A 112 -22.66 -3.41 -12.19
C CYS A 112 -24.10 -3.85 -11.92
N GLN A 113 -25.08 -2.93 -11.91
CA GLN A 113 -26.50 -3.31 -11.92
C GLN A 113 -26.86 -3.74 -13.35
N PRO A 114 -27.25 -5.00 -13.60
CA PRO A 114 -27.70 -5.38 -14.94
C PRO A 114 -29.00 -4.62 -15.22
N ASP A 115 -28.96 -3.77 -16.25
CA ASP A 115 -30.18 -3.23 -16.84
C ASP A 115 -31.11 -4.40 -17.16
N ARG A 116 -32.24 -4.48 -16.47
CA ARG A 116 -33.23 -5.56 -16.63
C ARG A 116 -33.82 -5.65 -18.04
N GLU A 117 -33.59 -4.64 -18.91
CA GLU A 117 -34.13 -4.60 -20.27
C GLU A 117 -33.22 -5.17 -21.36
N THR A 118 -31.90 -5.29 -21.15
CA THR A 118 -30.96 -5.70 -22.22
C THR A 118 -30.61 -7.18 -22.25
N VAL A 119 -31.05 -7.99 -21.29
CA VAL A 119 -30.70 -9.42 -21.22
C VAL A 119 -31.43 -10.25 -22.28
N ALA A 120 -32.63 -9.81 -22.74
CA ALA A 120 -33.40 -10.53 -23.75
C ALA A 120 -32.87 -10.34 -25.17
N GLU A 121 -32.29 -9.18 -25.50
CA GLU A 121 -31.82 -8.89 -26.86
C GLU A 121 -30.41 -9.41 -27.16
N ARG A 122 -29.52 -9.51 -26.14
CA ARG A 122 -28.17 -10.02 -26.36
C ARG A 122 -28.06 -11.55 -26.44
N ALA A 123 -29.08 -12.27 -26.05
CA ALA A 123 -29.09 -13.75 -26.13
C ALA A 123 -29.25 -14.28 -27.55
N SER A 124 -29.70 -13.47 -28.51
CA SER A 124 -29.96 -13.89 -29.89
C SER A 124 -28.78 -13.74 -30.85
N VAL A 125 -27.78 -12.91 -30.53
CA VAL A 125 -26.68 -12.58 -31.48
C VAL A 125 -25.40 -13.39 -31.23
N HIS A 126 -25.21 -14.03 -30.05
CA HIS A 126 -23.95 -14.68 -29.67
C HIS A 126 -23.95 -16.21 -29.66
N ARG A 127 -24.75 -16.84 -30.54
CA ARG A 127 -24.76 -18.32 -30.63
C ARG A 127 -23.79 -18.91 -31.69
N MET A 128 -22.94 -18.11 -32.33
CA MET A 128 -22.09 -18.61 -33.44
C MET A 128 -20.57 -18.43 -33.29
N GLU A 129 -20.05 -17.90 -32.22
CA GLU A 129 -18.58 -17.72 -32.05
C GLU A 129 -18.01 -18.16 -30.68
N ALA A 130 -18.53 -19.21 -30.08
CA ALA A 130 -18.03 -19.76 -28.82
C ALA A 130 -17.24 -21.06 -29.03
N ALA A 131 -16.13 -20.96 -29.74
CA ALA A 131 -15.09 -22.00 -29.68
C ALA A 131 -13.72 -21.31 -29.86
N THR A 132 -12.94 -21.30 -28.79
CA THR A 132 -11.56 -20.82 -28.74
C THR A 132 -11.34 -19.40 -28.20
N MET A 133 -11.58 -19.18 -26.91
CA MET A 133 -10.80 -18.20 -26.16
C MET A 133 -10.65 -18.65 -24.70
N SER A 134 -9.41 -18.85 -24.33
CA SER A 134 -8.86 -19.10 -23.00
C SER A 134 -9.54 -18.20 -21.93
N GLN A 135 -9.77 -18.81 -20.76
CA GLN A 135 -10.38 -18.23 -19.56
C GLN A 135 -9.79 -16.85 -19.22
N THR A 136 -10.42 -15.78 -19.71
CA THR A 136 -10.23 -14.45 -19.14
C THR A 136 -10.99 -14.42 -17.83
N GLU A 137 -10.25 -14.43 -16.72
CA GLU A 137 -10.80 -14.18 -15.40
C GLU A 137 -11.63 -12.89 -15.45
N LYS A 138 -12.92 -13.02 -15.14
CA LYS A 138 -13.80 -11.86 -14.97
C LYS A 138 -13.15 -10.95 -13.91
N PRO A 139 -13.12 -9.63 -14.12
CA PRO A 139 -12.69 -8.73 -13.06
C PRO A 139 -13.53 -9.03 -11.82
N VAL A 140 -12.88 -9.44 -10.74
CA VAL A 140 -13.52 -9.61 -9.43
C VAL A 140 -13.91 -8.20 -9.00
N LEU A 141 -15.18 -7.87 -9.23
CA LEU A 141 -15.77 -6.61 -8.79
C LEU A 141 -15.66 -6.55 -7.27
N GLN A 142 -14.84 -5.62 -6.80
CA GLN A 142 -14.66 -5.34 -5.38
C GLN A 142 -15.90 -4.57 -4.86
N THR A 143 -17.01 -5.26 -4.68
CA THR A 143 -18.27 -4.63 -4.31
C THR A 143 -18.38 -4.22 -2.85
N GLU A 144 -17.36 -4.40 -1.99
CA GLU A 144 -17.43 -3.96 -0.58
C GLU A 144 -16.05 -3.72 0.09
N ARG A 145 -14.97 -3.52 -0.65
CA ARG A 145 -13.68 -3.26 -0.03
C ARG A 145 -13.53 -1.76 0.23
N HIS A 146 -13.39 -1.40 1.50
CA HIS A 146 -12.98 -0.06 1.91
C HIS A 146 -11.61 0.28 1.29
N PHE A 147 -11.53 1.39 0.54
CA PHE A 147 -10.28 1.86 -0.05
C PHE A 147 -9.40 2.49 1.03
N ILE A 148 -8.21 1.95 1.22
CA ILE A 148 -7.29 2.34 2.29
C ILE A 148 -6.59 3.65 1.90
N ILE A 149 -6.60 4.65 2.79
CA ILE A 149 -5.82 5.87 2.62
C ILE A 149 -4.86 6.01 3.79
N GLY A 150 -3.56 5.83 3.52
CA GLY A 150 -2.50 6.16 4.45
C GLY A 150 -2.01 7.59 4.27
N ALA A 151 -1.54 8.21 5.34
CA ALA A 151 -0.96 9.55 5.28
C ALA A 151 0.37 9.63 6.05
N THR A 152 1.31 10.40 5.53
CA THR A 152 2.57 10.71 6.24
C THR A 152 2.34 11.77 7.31
N ALA A 153 2.95 11.59 8.48
CA ALA A 153 2.97 12.60 9.54
C ALA A 153 4.36 12.72 10.18
N HIS A 154 4.85 13.98 10.31
CA HIS A 154 6.15 14.29 10.89
C HIS A 154 6.02 14.91 12.29
N ASN A 155 4.81 15.24 12.73
CA ASN A 155 4.48 15.81 14.04
C ASN A 155 3.03 15.53 14.41
N VAL A 156 2.67 15.87 15.65
CA VAL A 156 1.31 15.66 16.19
C VAL A 156 0.25 16.45 15.42
N GLN A 157 0.55 17.66 14.97
CA GLN A 157 -0.40 18.51 14.26
C GLN A 157 -0.78 17.89 12.91
N GLU A 158 0.19 17.44 12.14
CA GLU A 158 -0.04 16.72 10.87
C GLU A 158 -0.83 15.42 11.09
N ALA A 159 -0.50 14.67 12.16
CA ALA A 159 -1.17 13.44 12.51
C ALA A 159 -2.66 13.65 12.81
N LEU A 160 -3.00 14.64 13.63
CA LEU A 160 -4.39 15.00 13.96
C LEU A 160 -5.16 15.49 12.73
N ALA A 161 -4.51 16.29 11.87
CA ALA A 161 -5.12 16.77 10.63
C ALA A 161 -5.43 15.62 9.67
N ALA A 162 -4.51 14.67 9.50
CA ALA A 162 -4.71 13.50 8.64
C ALA A 162 -5.81 12.56 9.18
N GLU A 163 -5.86 12.32 10.50
CA GLU A 163 -6.93 11.55 11.13
C GLU A 163 -8.30 12.23 10.92
N ALA A 164 -8.38 13.52 11.16
CA ALA A 164 -9.61 14.29 10.95
C ALA A 164 -10.06 14.33 9.49
N ALA A 165 -9.10 14.27 8.54
CA ALA A 165 -9.37 14.20 7.12
C ALA A 165 -9.78 12.80 6.62
N GLY A 166 -9.77 11.77 7.48
CA GLY A 166 -10.23 10.42 7.17
C GLY A 166 -9.12 9.47 6.68
N ALA A 167 -7.88 9.67 7.10
CA ALA A 167 -6.82 8.67 6.92
C ALA A 167 -7.14 7.40 7.73
N ASP A 168 -6.80 6.23 7.18
CA ASP A 168 -7.00 4.93 7.84
C ASP A 168 -5.80 4.54 8.72
N TYR A 169 -4.61 5.04 8.40
CA TYR A 169 -3.39 4.86 9.19
C TYR A 169 -2.39 5.99 8.88
N LEU A 170 -1.38 6.14 9.74
CA LEU A 170 -0.30 7.10 9.55
C LEU A 170 1.05 6.41 9.39
N GLY A 171 1.87 6.92 8.43
CA GLY A 171 3.29 6.65 8.33
C GLY A 171 4.08 7.75 9.04
N CYS A 172 4.68 7.44 10.18
CA CYS A 172 5.33 8.42 11.05
C CYS A 172 6.86 8.28 10.98
N GLY A 173 7.55 9.34 10.59
CA GLY A 173 9.02 9.33 10.44
C GLY A 173 9.62 10.72 10.22
N ALA A 174 10.97 10.85 10.21
CA ALA A 174 11.94 9.74 10.30
C ALA A 174 12.15 9.30 11.76
N VAL A 175 11.96 7.99 12.03
CA VAL A 175 12.18 7.47 13.40
C VAL A 175 13.67 7.35 13.72
N PHE A 176 14.48 6.91 12.75
CA PHE A 176 15.94 6.86 12.83
C PHE A 176 16.57 7.50 11.60
N ALA A 177 17.86 7.81 11.68
CA ALA A 177 18.61 8.32 10.53
C ALA A 177 18.54 7.33 9.34
N THR A 178 18.41 7.87 8.12
CA THR A 178 18.27 7.07 6.90
C THR A 178 18.99 7.76 5.73
N ASN A 179 19.50 6.94 4.82
CA ASN A 179 20.07 7.42 3.55
C ASN A 179 19.07 7.31 2.37
N THR A 180 17.90 6.70 2.59
CA THR A 180 16.91 6.47 1.52
C THR A 180 16.19 7.76 1.08
N LYS A 181 15.99 8.70 2.00
CA LYS A 181 15.44 10.04 1.71
C LYS A 181 16.29 11.08 2.44
N LYS A 182 16.88 12.04 1.68
CA LYS A 182 17.85 13.01 2.24
C LYS A 182 17.22 14.16 3.03
N ASP A 183 15.98 14.53 2.71
CA ASP A 183 15.27 15.67 3.31
C ASP A 183 14.26 15.22 4.35
N THR A 184 14.71 14.44 5.35
CA THR A 184 13.82 13.96 6.41
C THR A 184 13.99 14.81 7.67
N VAL A 185 12.87 15.31 8.21
CA VAL A 185 12.82 15.90 9.55
C VAL A 185 12.87 14.75 10.57
N PRO A 186 13.83 14.75 11.50
CA PRO A 186 13.90 13.71 12.53
C PRO A 186 12.69 13.79 13.46
N LEU A 187 11.88 12.74 13.51
CA LEU A 187 10.79 12.55 14.47
C LEU A 187 11.28 11.89 15.76
N GLY A 188 12.08 10.85 15.61
CA GLY A 188 12.56 10.02 16.71
C GLY A 188 11.48 9.20 17.39
N LEU A 189 11.88 8.38 18.37
CA LEU A 189 10.93 7.57 19.15
C LEU A 189 10.03 8.42 20.06
N GLU A 190 10.51 9.56 20.56
CA GLU A 190 9.70 10.45 21.40
C GLU A 190 8.58 11.11 20.58
N GLY A 191 8.88 11.59 19.37
CA GLY A 191 7.86 12.10 18.48
C GLY A 191 6.83 11.04 18.08
N LEU A 192 7.28 9.79 17.85
CA LEU A 192 6.38 8.66 17.58
C LEU A 192 5.43 8.40 18.76
N ARG A 193 5.94 8.41 20.02
CA ARG A 193 5.12 8.31 21.23
C ARG A 193 4.12 9.46 21.38
N ALA A 194 4.54 10.69 21.04
CA ALA A 194 3.67 11.85 21.07
C ALA A 194 2.52 11.75 20.07
N ILE A 195 2.81 11.32 18.83
CA ILE A 195 1.78 11.05 17.83
C ILE A 195 0.83 9.96 18.32
N ARG A 196 1.34 8.81 18.81
CA ARG A 196 0.49 7.71 19.30
C ARG A 196 -0.48 8.15 20.39
N LYS A 197 -0.06 9.05 21.29
CA LYS A 197 -0.92 9.56 22.35
C LYS A 197 -2.03 10.51 21.83
N ALA A 198 -1.81 11.13 20.67
CA ALA A 198 -2.70 12.15 20.13
C ALA A 198 -3.78 11.59 19.19
N VAL A 199 -3.49 10.49 18.48
CA VAL A 199 -4.40 9.92 17.47
C VAL A 199 -4.91 8.54 17.88
N HIS A 200 -6.04 8.11 17.27
CA HIS A 200 -6.67 6.81 17.54
C HIS A 200 -6.43 5.81 16.42
N ILE A 201 -6.21 6.29 15.18
CA ILE A 201 -5.93 5.42 14.03
C ILE A 201 -4.56 4.74 14.17
N PRO A 202 -4.36 3.59 13.53
CA PRO A 202 -3.08 2.89 13.55
C PRO A 202 -1.92 3.74 13.03
N ILE A 203 -0.71 3.52 13.59
CA ILE A 203 0.49 4.21 13.14
C ILE A 203 1.62 3.23 12.84
N VAL A 204 2.42 3.48 11.81
CA VAL A 204 3.66 2.75 11.53
C VAL A 204 4.85 3.69 11.61
N GLY A 205 5.95 3.21 12.20
CA GLY A 205 7.23 3.91 12.11
C GLY A 205 7.86 3.72 10.74
N ILE A 206 8.55 4.74 10.23
CA ILE A 206 9.33 4.65 8.98
C ILE A 206 10.67 5.34 9.11
N ALA A 207 11.63 4.95 8.29
CA ALA A 207 13.01 5.40 8.15
C ALA A 207 13.99 4.81 9.19
N GLY A 208 15.07 4.26 8.67
CA GLY A 208 16.19 3.70 9.44
C GLY A 208 15.84 2.51 10.31
N ILE A 209 14.72 1.85 10.05
CA ILE A 209 14.27 0.69 10.83
C ILE A 209 14.92 -0.59 10.32
N THR A 210 15.47 -1.35 11.24
CA THR A 210 16.16 -2.62 11.04
C THR A 210 15.63 -3.66 12.03
N PRO A 211 15.90 -4.96 11.87
CA PRO A 211 15.50 -5.95 12.86
C PRO A 211 15.98 -5.63 14.29
N LYS A 212 17.16 -5.00 14.42
CA LYS A 212 17.76 -4.66 15.72
C LYS A 212 17.03 -3.55 16.49
N ASN A 213 16.34 -2.64 15.80
CA ASN A 213 15.65 -1.52 16.43
C ASN A 213 14.12 -1.57 16.27
N TYR A 214 13.60 -2.56 15.56
CA TYR A 214 12.16 -2.73 15.29
C TYR A 214 11.33 -2.80 16.58
N GLN A 215 11.81 -3.54 17.59
CA GLN A 215 11.11 -3.64 18.88
C GLN A 215 11.01 -2.31 19.62
N GLN A 216 11.96 -1.39 19.42
CA GLN A 216 11.88 -0.04 19.99
C GLN A 216 10.76 0.77 19.36
N VAL A 217 10.47 0.56 18.06
CA VAL A 217 9.37 1.19 17.34
C VAL A 217 8.01 0.71 17.88
N LEU A 218 7.88 -0.60 18.09
CA LEU A 218 6.67 -1.18 18.71
C LEU A 218 6.49 -0.71 20.16
N ALA A 219 7.56 -0.67 20.94
CA ALA A 219 7.55 -0.17 22.31
C ALA A 219 7.25 1.34 22.41
N ALA A 220 7.44 2.09 21.32
CA ALA A 220 7.01 3.48 21.21
C ALA A 220 5.51 3.62 20.87
N GLY A 221 4.79 2.52 20.67
CA GLY A 221 3.36 2.46 20.45
C GLY A 221 2.94 2.39 18.97
N ALA A 222 3.88 2.13 18.05
CA ALA A 222 3.53 1.85 16.67
C ALA A 222 2.91 0.45 16.51
N ASP A 223 1.97 0.30 15.58
CA ASP A 223 1.33 -0.97 15.23
C ASP A 223 2.22 -1.82 14.31
N GLY A 224 3.32 -1.24 13.81
CA GLY A 224 4.30 -1.89 12.96
C GLY A 224 5.34 -0.93 12.40
N ALA A 225 6.04 -1.38 11.37
CA ALA A 225 7.05 -0.57 10.69
C ALA A 225 6.99 -0.70 9.16
N ALA A 226 7.17 0.43 8.49
CA ALA A 226 7.39 0.51 7.06
C ALA A 226 8.89 0.48 6.75
N VAL A 227 9.31 -0.45 5.91
CA VAL A 227 10.71 -0.72 5.60
C VAL A 227 10.93 -0.69 4.09
N VAL A 228 11.97 0.01 3.63
CA VAL A 228 12.37 0.11 2.22
C VAL A 228 13.65 -0.70 2.00
N SER A 229 14.79 -0.04 2.11
CA SER A 229 16.12 -0.62 1.86
C SER A 229 16.48 -1.76 2.82
N GLY A 230 15.94 -1.73 4.04
CA GLY A 230 16.18 -2.78 5.03
C GLY A 230 15.66 -4.16 4.62
N ILE A 231 14.74 -4.25 3.66
CA ILE A 231 14.25 -5.52 3.08
C ILE A 231 14.77 -5.67 1.66
N LEU A 232 14.47 -4.71 0.74
CA LEU A 232 14.82 -4.85 -0.68
C LEU A 232 16.32 -4.82 -0.96
N GLY A 233 17.09 -4.15 -0.10
CA GLY A 233 18.56 -4.10 -0.18
C GLY A 233 19.27 -5.25 0.53
N ALA A 234 18.55 -6.13 1.21
CA ALA A 234 19.13 -7.24 1.94
C ALA A 234 19.67 -8.34 1.00
N ASP A 235 20.77 -8.98 1.36
CA ASP A 235 21.30 -10.12 0.60
C ASP A 235 20.33 -11.31 0.59
N ASN A 236 19.68 -11.56 1.75
CA ASN A 236 18.65 -12.58 1.93
C ASN A 236 17.37 -11.93 2.49
N ILE A 237 16.37 -11.75 1.64
CA ILE A 237 15.10 -11.13 2.00
C ILE A 237 14.34 -11.98 3.01
N THR A 238 14.29 -13.30 2.80
CA THR A 238 13.54 -14.23 3.66
C THR A 238 14.06 -14.21 5.10
N GLU A 239 15.37 -14.29 5.28
CA GLU A 239 15.99 -14.22 6.63
C GLU A 239 15.76 -12.86 7.28
N THR A 240 15.87 -11.79 6.50
CA THR A 240 15.66 -10.43 7.00
C THR A 240 14.22 -10.19 7.47
N VAL A 241 13.24 -10.62 6.69
CA VAL A 241 11.82 -10.54 7.07
C VAL A 241 11.55 -11.39 8.31
N ALA A 242 12.09 -12.61 8.37
CA ALA A 242 11.99 -13.46 9.57
C ALA A 242 12.58 -12.78 10.81
N ALA A 243 13.74 -12.13 10.69
CA ALA A 243 14.37 -11.39 11.80
C ALA A 243 13.51 -10.21 12.29
N PHE A 244 12.78 -9.51 11.41
CA PHE A 244 11.80 -8.51 11.83
C PHE A 244 10.65 -9.12 12.62
N LEU A 245 10.13 -10.26 12.18
CA LEU A 245 8.94 -10.88 12.76
C LEU A 245 9.19 -11.61 14.06
N THR A 246 10.39 -12.16 14.25
CA THR A 246 10.81 -12.89 15.47
C THR A 246 11.39 -11.98 16.55
N GLY A 247 11.84 -10.78 16.17
CA GLY A 247 12.44 -9.83 17.12
C GLY A 247 13.86 -10.19 17.54
N ILE A 248 14.57 -11.00 16.74
CA ILE A 248 15.95 -11.43 16.98
C ILE A 248 16.92 -10.58 16.15
#